data_c9b440a90170ea43313e53cb44c7ce70
#
_entry.id   c9b440a90170ea43313e53cb44c7ce70
#
_cell.length_a   1.000
_cell.length_b   1.000
_cell.length_c   1.000
_cell.angle_alpha   90.00
_cell.angle_beta   90.00
_cell.angle_gamma   90.00
#
_symmetry.space_group_name_H-M   'P 1'
#
loop_
_entity.id
_entity.type
_entity.pdbx_description
1 polymer ?
#
loop_
_entity_poly.entity_id
_entity_poly.type
_entity_poly.pdbx_seq_one_letter_code
_entity_poly.pdbx_strand_id
1 'polypeptide(L)'
;MANVTIIGAQWGDEGKGKVVDWLASRADIVVRFQGGHNAGHTLVVGNQTYKLSLLPSGLVRGKLGIIGNGVVIDPVALLAEITRMRDQGLTISPETLRIADNAPLILPVHAAIDAARETARGDRKIGTTGRGIGPAYEDKVARRAIRVCDLAEPETLDWRLDELLLHHNTLLAGLGAATFEKAALRDQLLALAPQILPFAEPVWERLAAARKSGARILFEGAQAVMLDVDHGTYPFVTSSNTVAGQAAAGSGIGPDAIGRVLGIAKAYCTRVGSGPFPTELLDETGRLLGERGHEFGVVTGRPRRCGWFDAALVRQAVKVGGITGLALTKLDVLDGMETLQIGVGYLIDGVEFKHFPPGAAAQAKAQPIYETIEGWTGSTRGARSYAELPAQAIKYVRRIEELVECPVTLLSTSPERDDTILMQDPFAD
;
A
#
# COMPACT_ATOMS: atom_id res chain seq x y z
N MET A 1 9.06 13.66 -19.94
CA MET A 1 9.66 12.55 -19.15
C MET A 1 8.57 11.90 -18.34
N ALA A 2 8.53 10.60 -18.35
CA ALA A 2 7.42 9.85 -17.74
C ALA A 2 7.61 9.73 -16.23
N ASN A 3 6.61 10.17 -15.45
CA ASN A 3 6.45 9.79 -14.06
C ASN A 3 5.88 8.37 -13.99
N VAL A 4 6.03 7.72 -12.85
CA VAL A 4 5.49 6.38 -12.61
C VAL A 4 4.74 6.37 -11.29
N THR A 5 3.52 5.80 -11.30
CA THR A 5 2.75 5.55 -10.09
C THR A 5 2.64 4.05 -9.87
N ILE A 6 3.04 3.59 -8.67
CA ILE A 6 2.97 2.18 -8.27
C ILE A 6 1.82 1.98 -7.31
N ILE A 7 0.93 1.03 -7.62
CA ILE A 7 -0.17 0.60 -6.74
C ILE A 7 -0.23 -0.92 -6.67
N GLY A 8 -0.76 -1.47 -5.58
CA GLY A 8 -1.07 -2.89 -5.50
C GLY A 8 -2.36 -3.20 -6.25
N ALA A 9 -2.41 -4.30 -7.00
CA ALA A 9 -3.57 -4.70 -7.80
C ALA A 9 -4.45 -5.78 -7.14
N GLN A 10 -4.09 -6.26 -5.95
CA GLN A 10 -4.79 -7.30 -5.21
C GLN A 10 -5.19 -6.80 -3.80
N TRP A 11 -4.79 -7.50 -2.71
CA TRP A 11 -5.09 -7.14 -1.32
C TRP A 11 -3.86 -6.69 -0.50
N GLY A 12 -2.83 -6.16 -1.14
CA GLY A 12 -1.58 -5.83 -0.49
C GLY A 12 -0.58 -7.01 -0.44
N ASP A 13 0.61 -6.74 0.05
CA ASP A 13 1.70 -7.73 0.18
C ASP A 13 2.12 -8.40 -1.15
N GLU A 14 1.85 -7.76 -2.29
CA GLU A 14 2.19 -8.26 -3.63
C GLU A 14 3.71 -8.24 -3.93
N GLY A 15 4.54 -7.86 -2.96
CA GLY A 15 5.98 -7.71 -3.19
C GLY A 15 6.38 -6.37 -3.79
N LYS A 16 5.57 -5.33 -3.57
CA LYS A 16 5.83 -3.95 -4.03
C LYS A 16 7.24 -3.47 -3.72
N GLY A 17 7.77 -3.80 -2.53
CA GLY A 17 9.08 -3.31 -2.09
C GLY A 17 10.21 -3.57 -3.09
N LYS A 18 10.30 -4.77 -3.67
CA LYS A 18 11.32 -5.10 -4.69
C LYS A 18 11.19 -4.22 -5.94
N VAL A 19 9.98 -4.08 -6.46
CA VAL A 19 9.71 -3.30 -7.68
C VAL A 19 9.93 -1.81 -7.43
N VAL A 20 9.48 -1.31 -6.28
CA VAL A 20 9.70 0.09 -5.87
C VAL A 20 11.19 0.38 -5.72
N ASP A 21 11.97 -0.49 -5.07
CA ASP A 21 13.41 -0.32 -4.93
C ASP A 21 14.12 -0.28 -6.30
N TRP A 22 13.72 -1.19 -7.19
CA TRP A 22 14.28 -1.24 -8.55
C TRP A 22 13.98 0.06 -9.33
N LEU A 23 12.75 0.59 -9.23
CA LEU A 23 12.36 1.84 -9.90
C LEU A 23 12.90 3.08 -9.18
N ALA A 24 12.99 3.08 -7.85
CA ALA A 24 13.50 4.20 -7.07
C ALA A 24 14.94 4.56 -7.44
N SER A 25 15.78 3.57 -7.82
CA SER A 25 17.14 3.85 -8.30
C SER A 25 17.17 4.69 -9.59
N ARG A 26 16.09 4.70 -10.35
CA ARG A 26 15.93 5.38 -11.65
C ARG A 26 15.12 6.66 -11.56
N ALA A 27 14.46 6.90 -10.44
CA ALA A 27 13.75 8.14 -10.13
C ALA A 27 14.68 9.17 -9.51
N ASP A 28 14.27 10.44 -9.56
CA ASP A 28 14.93 11.55 -8.89
C ASP A 28 14.25 11.86 -7.55
N ILE A 29 12.93 11.67 -7.50
CA ILE A 29 12.08 11.88 -6.32
C ILE A 29 11.16 10.68 -6.12
N VAL A 30 10.97 10.27 -4.85
CA VAL A 30 10.00 9.24 -4.47
C VAL A 30 8.99 9.81 -3.50
N VAL A 31 7.69 9.68 -3.83
CA VAL A 31 6.59 10.30 -3.08
C VAL A 31 5.67 9.25 -2.49
N ARG A 32 5.49 9.25 -1.16
CA ARG A 32 4.40 8.56 -0.49
C ARG A 32 3.18 9.48 -0.50
N PHE A 33 2.07 9.03 -1.05
CA PHE A 33 0.90 9.88 -1.28
C PHE A 33 -0.35 9.49 -0.49
N GLN A 34 -0.35 8.35 0.21
CA GLN A 34 -1.47 7.90 1.04
C GLN A 34 -1.03 6.84 2.07
N GLY A 35 -1.97 6.47 2.97
CA GLY A 35 -1.72 5.52 4.04
C GLY A 35 -1.10 6.19 5.26
N GLY A 36 -0.41 5.43 6.05
CA GLY A 36 0.29 5.85 7.25
C GLY A 36 1.32 4.81 7.66
N HIS A 37 1.69 4.77 8.92
CA HIS A 37 2.65 3.79 9.44
C HIS A 37 2.09 2.36 9.62
N ASN A 38 0.83 2.12 9.21
CA ASN A 38 0.25 0.79 9.09
C ASN A 38 0.78 -0.01 7.89
N ALA A 39 1.30 0.66 6.87
CA ALA A 39 1.99 0.04 5.76
C ALA A 39 3.46 -0.19 6.15
N GLY A 40 3.95 -1.39 5.95
CA GLY A 40 5.35 -1.72 6.14
C GLY A 40 5.89 -2.42 4.90
N HIS A 41 7.07 -2.02 4.45
CA HIS A 41 7.77 -2.75 3.39
C HIS A 41 9.24 -2.89 3.74
N THR A 42 9.80 -3.99 3.26
CA THR A 42 11.19 -4.34 3.50
C THR A 42 11.97 -4.18 2.21
N LEU A 43 13.09 -3.50 2.29
CA LEU A 43 14.05 -3.34 1.20
C LEU A 43 15.35 -4.03 1.58
N VAL A 44 15.96 -4.73 0.65
CA VAL A 44 17.28 -5.34 0.82
C VAL A 44 18.24 -4.65 -0.15
N VAL A 45 19.27 -4.00 0.39
CA VAL A 45 20.30 -3.30 -0.40
C VAL A 45 21.67 -3.80 0.04
N GLY A 46 22.32 -4.55 -0.84
CA GLY A 46 23.52 -5.29 -0.46
C GLY A 46 23.21 -6.25 0.69
N ASN A 47 23.95 -6.16 1.77
CA ASN A 47 23.76 -7.00 2.96
C ASN A 47 22.88 -6.37 4.04
N GLN A 48 22.29 -5.21 3.75
CA GLN A 48 21.46 -4.48 4.73
C GLN A 48 19.98 -4.59 4.41
N THR A 49 19.18 -4.75 5.47
CA THR A 49 17.70 -4.81 5.40
C THR A 49 17.11 -3.57 6.05
N TYR A 50 16.34 -2.81 5.28
CA TYR A 50 15.63 -1.63 5.73
C TYR A 50 14.14 -1.92 5.82
N LYS A 51 13.57 -1.67 7.00
CA LYS A 51 12.11 -1.80 7.23
C LYS A 51 11.51 -0.40 7.32
N LEU A 52 10.79 0.00 6.29
CA LEU A 52 10.18 1.32 6.18
C LEU A 52 8.66 1.23 6.41
N SER A 53 8.09 2.29 6.98
CA SER A 53 6.65 2.43 7.21
C SER A 53 6.12 3.75 6.65
N LEU A 54 6.63 4.90 7.11
CA LEU A 54 6.28 6.24 6.64
C LEU A 54 7.27 6.76 5.60
N LEU A 55 8.54 6.46 5.78
CA LEU A 55 9.60 6.99 4.93
C LEU A 55 9.51 6.45 3.50
N PRO A 56 9.65 7.31 2.47
CA PRO A 56 9.72 6.87 1.07
C PRO A 56 10.94 5.97 0.80
N SER A 57 10.74 4.94 -0.01
CA SER A 57 11.79 3.96 -0.37
C SER A 57 13.02 4.60 -1.01
N GLY A 58 12.85 5.71 -1.72
CA GLY A 58 13.95 6.41 -2.40
C GLY A 58 15.07 6.86 -1.48
N LEU A 59 14.79 7.12 -0.20
CA LEU A 59 15.80 7.51 0.79
C LEU A 59 16.91 6.48 0.93
N VAL A 60 16.61 5.20 0.82
CA VAL A 60 17.60 4.11 0.86
C VAL A 60 18.57 4.17 -0.33
N ARG A 61 18.17 4.87 -1.40
CA ARG A 61 18.96 5.08 -2.63
C ARG A 61 19.53 6.50 -2.74
N GLY A 62 19.47 7.29 -1.67
CA GLY A 62 19.94 8.68 -1.66
C GLY A 62 19.10 9.61 -2.56
N LYS A 63 17.84 9.25 -2.81
CA LYS A 63 16.89 10.08 -3.57
C LYS A 63 16.10 10.96 -2.63
N LEU A 64 15.61 12.10 -3.14
CA LEU A 64 14.69 12.93 -2.37
C LEU A 64 13.40 12.16 -2.09
N GLY A 65 13.08 12.01 -0.81
CA GLY A 65 11.83 11.43 -0.33
C GLY A 65 10.81 12.53 0.00
N ILE A 66 9.56 12.33 -0.40
CA ILE A 66 8.47 13.25 -0.06
C ILE A 66 7.31 12.47 0.58
N ILE A 67 6.85 12.94 1.73
CA ILE A 67 5.61 12.49 2.36
C ILE A 67 4.53 13.52 2.02
N GLY A 68 3.57 13.12 1.17
CA GLY A 68 2.50 13.98 0.68
C GLY A 68 1.36 14.18 1.69
N ASN A 69 0.50 15.15 1.41
CA ASN A 69 -0.65 15.51 2.24
C ASN A 69 -1.75 14.43 2.34
N GLY A 70 -1.67 13.40 1.53
CA GLY A 70 -2.57 12.25 1.61
C GLY A 70 -2.17 11.23 2.68
N VAL A 71 -0.96 11.32 3.23
CA VAL A 71 -0.48 10.45 4.31
C VAL A 71 -0.95 10.99 5.66
N VAL A 72 -1.41 10.10 6.55
CA VAL A 72 -1.64 10.43 7.96
C VAL A 72 -0.39 10.06 8.76
N ILE A 73 0.18 11.01 9.49
CA ILE A 73 1.54 10.93 10.06
C ILE A 73 1.45 10.82 11.57
N ASP A 74 1.88 9.69 12.12
CA ASP A 74 2.21 9.61 13.55
C ASP A 74 3.59 10.26 13.77
N PRO A 75 3.67 11.40 14.47
CA PRO A 75 4.91 12.14 14.62
C PRO A 75 5.97 11.37 15.45
N VAL A 76 5.52 10.58 16.41
CA VAL A 76 6.44 9.78 17.25
C VAL A 76 7.00 8.62 16.43
N ALA A 77 6.13 7.91 15.69
CA ALA A 77 6.54 6.81 14.82
C ALA A 77 7.49 7.31 13.71
N LEU A 78 7.22 8.49 13.13
CA LEU A 78 8.08 9.10 12.12
C LEU A 78 9.48 9.38 12.66
N LEU A 79 9.59 10.04 13.80
CA LEU A 79 10.90 10.38 14.40
C LEU A 79 11.67 9.12 14.83
N ALA A 80 10.97 8.12 15.36
CA ALA A 80 11.58 6.83 15.68
C ALA A 80 12.09 6.12 14.40
N GLU A 81 11.35 6.20 13.29
CA GLU A 81 11.79 5.63 12.01
C GLU A 81 12.99 6.39 11.44
N ILE A 82 12.99 7.72 11.48
CA ILE A 82 14.12 8.55 11.08
C ILE A 82 15.38 8.18 11.88
N THR A 83 15.27 8.09 13.20
CA THR A 83 16.40 7.73 14.07
C THR A 83 16.94 6.35 13.71
N ARG A 84 16.08 5.35 13.63
CA ARG A 84 16.47 3.98 13.26
C ARG A 84 17.17 3.92 11.88
N MET A 85 16.72 4.69 10.90
CA MET A 85 17.33 4.70 9.58
C MET A 85 18.66 5.45 9.57
N ARG A 86 18.81 6.50 10.36
CA ARG A 86 20.11 7.18 10.59
C ARG A 86 21.12 6.25 11.24
N ASP A 87 20.71 5.48 12.25
CA ASP A 87 21.56 4.48 12.92
C ASP A 87 22.01 3.37 11.95
N GLN A 88 21.23 3.11 10.89
CA GLN A 88 21.60 2.22 9.79
C GLN A 88 22.44 2.90 8.70
N GLY A 89 22.88 4.15 8.91
CA GLY A 89 23.77 4.87 8.02
C GLY A 89 23.10 5.69 6.91
N LEU A 90 21.78 5.84 6.93
CA LEU A 90 21.12 6.71 5.96
C LEU A 90 21.19 8.19 6.36
N THR A 91 21.44 9.05 5.39
CA THR A 91 21.36 10.51 5.57
C THR A 91 19.91 10.94 5.42
N ILE A 92 19.26 11.25 6.55
CA ILE A 92 17.90 11.80 6.56
C ILE A 92 17.93 13.17 7.21
N SER A 93 17.74 14.18 6.40
CA SER A 93 17.76 15.59 6.76
C SER A 93 16.70 16.36 5.97
N PRO A 94 16.45 17.63 6.26
CA PRO A 94 15.53 18.45 5.44
C PRO A 94 15.89 18.53 3.96
N GLU A 95 17.13 18.26 3.57
CA GLU A 95 17.57 18.23 2.17
C GLU A 95 17.18 16.94 1.46
N THR A 96 17.04 15.83 2.20
CA THR A 96 16.75 14.51 1.64
C THR A 96 15.34 14.03 1.88
N LEU A 97 14.61 14.59 2.87
CA LEU A 97 13.23 14.27 3.19
C LEU A 97 12.41 15.57 3.30
N ARG A 98 11.24 15.58 2.66
CA ARG A 98 10.25 16.65 2.83
C ARG A 98 8.88 16.07 3.19
N ILE A 99 8.12 16.84 3.95
CA ILE A 99 6.82 16.51 4.47
C ILE A 99 5.85 17.63 4.10
N ALA A 100 4.69 17.26 3.55
CA ALA A 100 3.65 18.24 3.27
C ALA A 100 3.21 18.95 4.56
N ASP A 101 3.31 20.26 4.59
CA ASP A 101 2.91 21.10 5.72
C ASP A 101 1.43 20.93 6.09
N ASN A 102 0.58 20.58 5.14
CA ASN A 102 -0.84 20.31 5.28
C ASN A 102 -1.19 18.82 5.53
N ALA A 103 -0.21 17.95 5.77
CA ALA A 103 -0.45 16.54 6.10
C ALA A 103 -1.08 16.41 7.51
N PRO A 104 -2.12 15.57 7.69
CA PRO A 104 -2.75 15.36 8.98
C PRO A 104 -1.90 14.48 9.91
N LEU A 105 -1.95 14.79 11.21
CA LEU A 105 -1.25 14.03 12.23
C LEU A 105 -2.13 12.95 12.86
N ILE A 106 -1.54 11.82 13.17
CA ILE A 106 -2.12 10.81 14.07
C ILE A 106 -1.69 11.15 15.49
N LEU A 107 -2.66 11.27 16.37
CA LEU A 107 -2.46 11.56 17.79
C LEU A 107 -2.81 10.32 18.63
N PRO A 108 -2.34 10.22 19.87
CA PRO A 108 -2.67 9.08 20.75
C PRO A 108 -4.16 8.80 20.91
N VAL A 109 -5.00 9.84 20.85
CA VAL A 109 -6.46 9.73 20.92
C VAL A 109 -7.03 8.92 19.73
N HIS A 110 -6.41 8.98 18.55
CA HIS A 110 -6.86 8.21 17.39
C HIS A 110 -6.64 6.70 17.60
N ALA A 111 -5.49 6.31 18.15
CA ALA A 111 -5.23 4.89 18.47
C ALA A 111 -6.19 4.39 19.58
N ALA A 112 -6.49 5.22 20.57
CA ALA A 112 -7.43 4.88 21.64
C ALA A 112 -8.85 4.67 21.09
N ILE A 113 -9.32 5.55 20.20
CA ILE A 113 -10.63 5.43 19.55
C ILE A 113 -10.69 4.17 18.66
N ASP A 114 -9.62 3.88 17.91
CA ASP A 114 -9.53 2.69 17.06
C ASP A 114 -9.70 1.43 17.91
N ALA A 115 -8.95 1.31 19.00
CA ALA A 115 -9.03 0.20 19.94
C ALA A 115 -10.41 0.08 20.62
N ALA A 116 -10.99 1.21 21.09
CA ALA A 116 -12.30 1.23 21.74
C ALA A 116 -13.41 0.78 20.78
N ARG A 117 -13.40 1.25 19.53
CA ARG A 117 -14.34 0.85 18.47
C ARG A 117 -14.23 -0.63 18.13
N GLU A 118 -13.01 -1.16 17.98
CA GLU A 118 -12.80 -2.60 17.73
C GLU A 118 -13.30 -3.45 18.90
N THR A 119 -13.09 -3.00 20.13
CA THR A 119 -13.61 -3.69 21.32
C THR A 119 -15.14 -3.69 21.33
N ALA A 120 -15.77 -2.57 21.05
CA ALA A 120 -17.24 -2.44 21.02
C ALA A 120 -17.90 -3.27 19.90
N ARG A 121 -17.17 -3.57 18.80
CA ARG A 121 -17.68 -4.42 17.71
C ARG A 121 -17.75 -5.91 18.05
N GLY A 122 -17.05 -6.38 19.06
CA GLY A 122 -17.03 -7.81 19.46
C GLY A 122 -16.61 -8.69 18.28
N ASP A 123 -17.46 -9.66 17.89
CA ASP A 123 -17.18 -10.59 16.79
C ASP A 123 -17.20 -9.94 15.39
N ARG A 124 -17.72 -8.73 15.27
CA ARG A 124 -17.79 -7.96 14.00
C ARG A 124 -16.59 -7.05 13.79
N LYS A 125 -15.45 -7.35 14.41
CA LYS A 125 -14.21 -6.60 14.23
C LYS A 125 -13.81 -6.52 12.76
N ILE A 126 -13.31 -5.35 12.35
CA ILE A 126 -12.69 -5.17 11.04
C ILE A 126 -11.28 -5.80 11.03
N GLY A 127 -10.63 -5.82 12.19
CA GLY A 127 -9.24 -6.29 12.34
C GLY A 127 -8.26 -5.17 11.98
N THR A 128 -8.49 -3.96 12.49
CA THR A 128 -7.60 -2.82 12.29
C THR A 128 -6.22 -3.07 12.88
N THR A 129 -5.24 -2.26 12.49
CA THR A 129 -3.89 -2.34 13.07
C THR A 129 -3.79 -1.71 14.46
N GLY A 130 -4.86 -1.06 14.95
CA GLY A 130 -4.88 -0.33 16.23
C GLY A 130 -4.01 0.92 16.25
N ARG A 131 -3.61 1.43 15.08
CA ARG A 131 -2.68 2.57 14.95
C ARG A 131 -3.38 3.91 14.72
N GLY A 132 -4.69 3.95 14.80
CA GLY A 132 -5.47 5.20 14.66
C GLY A 132 -5.54 5.75 13.24
N ILE A 133 -5.22 4.95 12.22
CA ILE A 133 -5.23 5.38 10.80
C ILE A 133 -6.64 5.84 10.40
N GLY A 134 -7.65 4.99 10.65
CA GLY A 134 -9.04 5.29 10.32
C GLY A 134 -9.55 6.57 10.98
N PRO A 135 -9.47 6.71 12.29
CA PRO A 135 -9.86 7.92 13.00
C PRO A 135 -9.14 9.20 12.51
N ALA A 136 -7.85 9.12 12.14
CA ALA A 136 -7.13 10.27 11.61
C ALA A 136 -7.64 10.68 10.21
N TYR A 137 -7.99 9.73 9.33
CA TYR A 137 -8.65 10.03 8.06
C TYR A 137 -10.07 10.58 8.26
N GLU A 138 -10.81 10.05 9.23
CA GLU A 138 -12.12 10.59 9.63
C GLU A 138 -12.00 12.06 10.05
N ASP A 139 -11.00 12.39 10.86
CA ASP A 139 -10.76 13.77 11.27
C ASP A 139 -10.37 14.69 10.14
N LYS A 140 -9.56 14.20 9.19
CA LYS A 140 -9.20 14.94 7.98
C LYS A 140 -10.46 15.38 7.23
N VAL A 141 -11.36 14.44 6.94
CA VAL A 141 -12.61 14.70 6.20
C VAL A 141 -13.59 15.55 7.00
N ALA A 142 -13.66 15.33 8.32
CA ALA A 142 -14.47 16.13 9.25
C ALA A 142 -13.89 17.53 9.52
N ARG A 143 -12.72 17.86 9.02
CA ARG A 143 -12.05 19.18 9.13
C ARG A 143 -11.59 19.55 10.54
N ARG A 144 -11.40 18.56 11.44
CA ARG A 144 -10.89 18.75 12.82
C ARG A 144 -9.49 18.18 13.03
N ALA A 145 -8.84 17.65 11.97
CA ALA A 145 -7.48 17.14 12.06
C ALA A 145 -6.48 18.23 12.45
N ILE A 146 -5.53 17.87 13.30
CA ILE A 146 -4.30 18.64 13.50
C ILE A 146 -3.36 18.31 12.33
N ARG A 147 -2.78 19.32 11.70
CA ARG A 147 -1.85 19.19 10.58
C ARG A 147 -0.44 19.58 10.98
N VAL A 148 0.54 19.24 10.17
CA VAL A 148 1.96 19.57 10.41
C VAL A 148 2.15 21.09 10.59
N CYS A 149 1.53 21.93 9.75
CA CYS A 149 1.61 23.38 9.85
C CYS A 149 1.06 23.93 11.19
N ASP A 150 0.05 23.28 11.77
CA ASP A 150 -0.55 23.75 13.03
C ASP A 150 0.45 23.69 14.22
N LEU A 151 1.51 22.87 14.09
CA LEU A 151 2.60 22.81 15.08
C LEU A 151 3.43 24.10 15.17
N ALA A 152 3.42 24.93 14.12
CA ALA A 152 4.11 26.21 14.09
C ALA A 152 3.30 27.34 14.78
N GLU A 153 2.03 27.11 15.08
CA GLU A 153 1.08 28.11 15.56
C GLU A 153 0.42 27.66 16.87
N PRO A 154 1.07 27.87 18.03
CA PRO A 154 0.59 27.36 19.32
C PRO A 154 -0.85 27.80 19.68
N GLU A 155 -1.28 28.99 19.29
CA GLU A 155 -2.64 29.49 19.53
C GLU A 155 -3.66 28.75 18.66
N THR A 156 -3.34 28.52 17.37
CA THR A 156 -4.17 27.73 16.45
C THR A 156 -4.25 26.28 16.92
N LEU A 157 -3.13 25.69 17.33
CA LEU A 157 -3.07 24.35 17.88
C LEU A 157 -3.98 24.19 19.11
N ASP A 158 -4.01 25.21 19.97
CA ASP A 158 -4.76 25.15 21.21
C ASP A 158 -6.27 25.04 20.99
N TRP A 159 -6.86 25.88 20.14
CA TRP A 159 -8.30 25.80 19.87
C TRP A 159 -8.69 24.59 18.99
N ARG A 160 -7.80 24.16 18.09
CA ARG A 160 -8.04 22.93 17.30
C ARG A 160 -8.05 21.68 18.18
N LEU A 161 -7.21 21.63 19.22
CA LEU A 161 -7.24 20.56 20.21
C LEU A 161 -8.56 20.56 21.01
N ASP A 162 -9.14 21.71 21.29
CA ASP A 162 -10.47 21.79 21.94
C ASP A 162 -11.54 21.12 21.07
N GLU A 163 -11.61 21.45 19.78
CA GLU A 163 -12.58 20.84 18.87
C GLU A 163 -12.35 19.33 18.69
N LEU A 164 -11.10 18.91 18.53
CA LEU A 164 -10.75 17.51 18.36
C LEU A 164 -11.12 16.71 19.62
N LEU A 165 -10.73 17.19 20.81
CA LEU A 165 -10.98 16.50 22.07
C LEU A 165 -12.44 16.54 22.50
N LEU A 166 -13.19 17.60 22.18
CA LEU A 166 -14.63 17.62 22.39
C LEU A 166 -15.30 16.42 21.70
N HIS A 167 -14.94 16.14 20.45
CA HIS A 167 -15.47 15.01 19.71
C HIS A 167 -14.98 13.66 20.28
N HIS A 168 -13.67 13.48 20.37
CA HIS A 168 -13.11 12.17 20.73
C HIS A 168 -13.34 11.80 22.19
N ASN A 169 -13.23 12.74 23.12
CA ASN A 169 -13.49 12.47 24.54
C ASN A 169 -14.95 12.10 24.78
N THR A 170 -15.89 12.73 24.05
CA THR A 170 -17.30 12.33 24.10
C THR A 170 -17.50 10.89 23.65
N LEU A 171 -16.83 10.47 22.56
CA LEU A 171 -16.92 9.11 22.07
C LEU A 171 -16.22 8.11 23.01
N LEU A 172 -15.04 8.44 23.50
CA LEU A 172 -14.29 7.59 24.44
C LEU A 172 -15.09 7.35 25.72
N ALA A 173 -15.65 8.42 26.30
CA ALA A 173 -16.53 8.32 27.49
C ALA A 173 -17.75 7.44 27.22
N GLY A 174 -18.41 7.61 26.04
CA GLY A 174 -19.56 6.79 25.64
C GLY A 174 -19.20 5.32 25.39
N LEU A 175 -17.94 5.02 25.06
CA LEU A 175 -17.41 3.65 24.89
C LEU A 175 -16.79 3.10 26.17
N GLY A 176 -16.82 3.84 27.30
CA GLY A 176 -16.24 3.43 28.58
C GLY A 176 -14.70 3.42 28.58
N ALA A 177 -14.07 4.20 27.71
CA ALA A 177 -12.62 4.32 27.60
C ALA A 177 -12.13 5.63 28.24
N ALA A 178 -10.83 5.68 28.60
CA ALA A 178 -10.22 6.86 29.19
C ALA A 178 -10.18 8.03 28.20
N THR A 179 -10.45 9.23 28.69
CA THR A 179 -10.36 10.49 27.94
C THR A 179 -8.94 11.08 28.01
N PHE A 180 -8.69 12.07 27.16
CA PHE A 180 -7.40 12.75 27.06
C PHE A 180 -7.45 14.16 27.62
N GLU A 181 -6.42 14.54 28.34
CA GLU A 181 -6.24 15.90 28.82
C GLU A 181 -5.56 16.76 27.77
N LYS A 182 -6.16 17.93 27.45
CA LYS A 182 -5.67 18.85 26.42
C LYS A 182 -4.24 19.30 26.66
N ALA A 183 -3.92 19.72 27.90
CA ALA A 183 -2.62 20.26 28.23
C ALA A 183 -1.49 19.25 27.95
N ALA A 184 -1.66 17.99 28.35
CA ALA A 184 -0.68 16.93 28.12
C ALA A 184 -0.45 16.66 26.63
N LEU A 185 -1.51 16.64 25.83
CA LEU A 185 -1.41 16.40 24.38
C LEU A 185 -0.77 17.61 23.68
N ARG A 186 -1.12 18.83 24.07
CA ARG A 186 -0.53 20.07 23.57
C ARG A 186 0.97 20.12 23.84
N ASP A 187 1.38 19.89 25.07
CA ASP A 187 2.79 19.93 25.47
C ASP A 187 3.61 18.87 24.73
N GLN A 188 3.06 17.68 24.53
CA GLN A 188 3.69 16.63 23.71
C GLN A 188 3.89 17.11 22.26
N LEU A 189 2.90 17.71 21.63
CA LEU A 189 2.99 18.17 20.25
C LEU A 189 3.99 19.32 20.10
N LEU A 190 3.99 20.29 21.03
CA LEU A 190 4.95 21.39 21.02
C LEU A 190 6.39 20.92 21.26
N ALA A 191 6.60 19.86 22.05
CA ALA A 191 7.93 19.26 22.23
C ALA A 191 8.43 18.54 20.95
N LEU A 192 7.54 18.02 20.12
CA LEU A 192 7.86 17.35 18.85
C LEU A 192 8.06 18.36 17.70
N ALA A 193 7.41 19.53 17.77
CA ALA A 193 7.39 20.53 16.70
C ALA A 193 8.81 20.92 16.19
N PRO A 194 9.84 21.21 17.03
CA PRO A 194 11.18 21.56 16.55
C PRO A 194 11.87 20.45 15.74
N GLN A 195 11.46 19.20 15.92
CA GLN A 195 12.03 18.06 15.22
C GLN A 195 11.32 17.75 13.89
N ILE A 196 10.08 18.19 13.73
CA ILE A 196 9.24 17.92 12.54
C ILE A 196 9.21 19.09 11.58
N LEU A 197 9.02 20.30 12.09
CA LEU A 197 8.86 21.52 11.28
C LEU A 197 10.01 21.78 10.30
N PRO A 198 11.27 21.45 10.56
CA PRO A 198 12.35 21.61 9.58
C PRO A 198 12.14 20.82 8.28
N PHE A 199 11.38 19.73 8.33
CA PHE A 199 11.03 18.91 7.16
C PHE A 199 9.79 19.43 6.41
N ALA A 200 8.99 20.29 7.04
CA ALA A 200 7.72 20.75 6.49
C ALA A 200 7.91 21.77 5.37
N GLU A 201 7.16 21.60 4.29
CA GLU A 201 7.09 22.58 3.21
C GLU A 201 5.80 22.38 2.37
N PRO A 202 5.40 23.33 1.52
CA PRO A 202 4.36 23.14 0.53
C PRO A 202 4.88 22.22 -0.61
N VAL A 203 4.84 20.90 -0.40
CA VAL A 203 5.43 19.90 -1.31
C VAL A 203 4.87 19.97 -2.74
N TRP A 204 3.67 20.51 -2.93
CA TRP A 204 3.08 20.70 -4.24
C TRP A 204 3.90 21.70 -5.10
N GLU A 205 4.48 22.75 -4.52
CA GLU A 205 5.37 23.69 -5.22
C GLU A 205 6.66 23.00 -5.65
N ARG A 206 7.27 22.21 -4.73
CA ARG A 206 8.47 21.44 -5.05
C ARG A 206 8.23 20.46 -6.18
N LEU A 207 7.12 19.72 -6.14
CA LEU A 207 6.77 18.77 -7.18
C LEU A 207 6.48 19.45 -8.52
N ALA A 208 5.82 20.61 -8.51
CA ALA A 208 5.60 21.39 -9.70
C ALA A 208 6.91 21.91 -10.33
N ALA A 209 7.84 22.40 -9.49
CA ALA A 209 9.17 22.83 -9.93
C ALA A 209 10.01 21.65 -10.47
N ALA A 210 10.00 20.52 -9.79
CA ALA A 210 10.68 19.29 -10.22
C ALA A 210 10.17 18.80 -11.57
N ARG A 211 8.85 18.79 -11.75
CA ARG A 211 8.22 18.43 -13.03
C ARG A 211 8.64 19.37 -14.15
N LYS A 212 8.66 20.68 -13.88
CA LYS A 212 9.10 21.68 -14.86
C LYS A 212 10.57 21.52 -15.26
N SER A 213 11.42 21.07 -14.34
CA SER A 213 12.84 20.77 -14.63
C SER A 213 13.06 19.39 -15.28
N GLY A 214 11.99 18.62 -15.50
CA GLY A 214 12.05 17.29 -16.11
C GLY A 214 12.51 16.17 -15.18
N ALA A 215 12.39 16.33 -13.87
CA ALA A 215 12.69 15.26 -12.91
C ALA A 215 11.70 14.10 -13.05
N ARG A 216 12.21 12.87 -12.84
CA ARG A 216 11.43 11.64 -12.83
C ARG A 216 10.89 11.43 -11.42
N ILE A 217 9.57 11.42 -11.30
CA ILE A 217 8.88 11.25 -10.02
C ILE A 217 8.27 9.85 -9.98
N LEU A 218 8.58 9.13 -8.89
CA LEU A 218 7.97 7.84 -8.56
C LEU A 218 6.96 8.03 -7.43
N PHE A 219 5.69 7.80 -7.70
CA PHE A 219 4.64 7.79 -6.68
C PHE A 219 4.49 6.38 -6.12
N GLU A 220 4.76 6.23 -4.83
CA GLU A 220 4.75 4.96 -4.12
C GLU A 220 3.46 4.81 -3.32
N GLY A 221 2.55 3.95 -3.79
CA GLY A 221 1.32 3.61 -3.09
C GLY A 221 1.53 2.58 -1.98
N ALA A 222 0.70 2.66 -0.96
CA ALA A 222 0.59 1.67 0.10
C ALA A 222 -0.68 0.84 -0.09
N GLN A 223 -0.76 -0.34 0.51
CA GLN A 223 -1.86 -1.29 0.38
C GLN A 223 -2.13 -1.70 -1.09
N ALA A 224 -3.40 -1.86 -1.48
CA ALA A 224 -3.78 -2.26 -2.84
C ALA A 224 -5.24 -1.91 -3.14
N VAL A 225 -5.64 -1.99 -4.42
CA VAL A 225 -6.98 -1.58 -4.91
C VAL A 225 -8.11 -2.30 -4.19
N MET A 226 -7.95 -3.57 -3.83
CA MET A 226 -9.02 -4.30 -3.12
C MET A 226 -9.12 -3.92 -1.63
N LEU A 227 -8.21 -3.11 -1.13
CA LEU A 227 -8.27 -2.47 0.18
C LEU A 227 -8.63 -0.98 0.09
N ASP A 228 -8.95 -0.45 -1.08
CA ASP A 228 -9.40 0.93 -1.28
C ASP A 228 -10.73 1.17 -0.58
N VAL A 229 -10.88 2.34 0.06
CA VAL A 229 -12.06 2.68 0.85
C VAL A 229 -13.35 2.71 0.03
N ASP A 230 -13.27 3.05 -1.27
CA ASP A 230 -14.42 3.14 -2.18
C ASP A 230 -14.59 1.88 -3.04
N HIS A 231 -13.48 1.34 -3.56
CA HIS A 231 -13.48 0.29 -4.58
C HIS A 231 -13.11 -1.10 -4.04
N GLY A 232 -12.69 -1.19 -2.80
CA GLY A 232 -12.26 -2.44 -2.17
C GLY A 232 -13.39 -3.28 -1.60
N THR A 233 -13.00 -4.28 -0.83
CA THR A 233 -13.91 -5.24 -0.18
C THR A 233 -14.48 -4.69 1.12
N TYR A 234 -15.22 -3.58 1.03
CA TYR A 234 -15.81 -2.88 2.17
C TYR A 234 -16.71 -3.80 3.01
N PRO A 235 -16.62 -3.77 4.37
CA PRO A 235 -15.89 -2.83 5.22
C PRO A 235 -14.43 -3.26 5.54
N PHE A 236 -13.94 -4.36 4.99
CA PHE A 236 -12.61 -4.90 5.24
C PHE A 236 -11.57 -4.24 4.30
N VAL A 237 -11.38 -2.94 4.49
CA VAL A 237 -10.55 -2.04 3.67
C VAL A 237 -9.71 -1.12 4.55
N THR A 238 -8.72 -0.43 3.96
CA THR A 238 -8.05 0.70 4.60
C THR A 238 -8.94 1.95 4.51
N SER A 239 -8.60 3.00 5.23
CA SER A 239 -9.38 4.24 5.29
C SER A 239 -8.93 5.28 4.27
N SER A 240 -8.15 4.90 3.28
CA SER A 240 -7.69 5.78 2.21
C SER A 240 -7.99 5.21 0.83
N ASN A 241 -8.03 6.08 -0.18
CA ASN A 241 -7.98 5.63 -1.56
C ASN A 241 -6.57 5.14 -1.90
N THR A 242 -6.50 3.96 -2.53
CA THR A 242 -5.25 3.29 -2.91
C THR A 242 -5.05 3.25 -4.42
N VAL A 243 -6.02 3.75 -5.19
CA VAL A 243 -5.95 3.89 -6.65
C VAL A 243 -4.99 5.01 -7.07
N ALA A 244 -4.49 4.96 -8.31
CA ALA A 244 -3.48 5.89 -8.76
C ALA A 244 -3.94 7.37 -8.77
N GLY A 245 -5.24 7.63 -8.94
CA GLY A 245 -5.79 8.99 -8.85
C GLY A 245 -5.48 9.70 -7.52
N GLN A 246 -5.31 8.94 -6.44
CA GLN A 246 -4.93 9.47 -5.13
C GLN A 246 -3.50 10.05 -5.12
N ALA A 247 -2.62 9.66 -6.03
CA ALA A 247 -1.28 10.24 -6.13
C ALA A 247 -1.35 11.74 -6.42
N ALA A 248 -2.28 12.17 -7.28
CA ALA A 248 -2.51 13.58 -7.56
C ALA A 248 -3.04 14.33 -6.33
N ALA A 249 -4.15 13.88 -5.76
CA ALA A 249 -4.78 14.53 -4.60
C ALA A 249 -3.89 14.48 -3.35
N GLY A 250 -3.19 13.36 -3.14
CA GLY A 250 -2.39 13.10 -1.94
C GLY A 250 -0.98 13.71 -1.97
N SER A 251 -0.55 14.28 -3.09
CA SER A 251 0.72 15.02 -3.22
C SER A 251 0.54 16.45 -3.70
N GLY A 252 -0.69 16.85 -4.06
CA GLY A 252 -1.01 18.20 -4.47
C GLY A 252 -0.56 18.55 -5.89
N ILE A 253 -0.51 17.57 -6.81
CA ILE A 253 -0.19 17.79 -8.21
C ILE A 253 -1.40 17.58 -9.12
N GLY A 254 -1.32 18.02 -10.38
CA GLY A 254 -2.37 17.74 -11.36
C GLY A 254 -2.46 16.24 -11.72
N PRO A 255 -3.66 15.74 -12.10
CA PRO A 255 -3.85 14.32 -12.43
C PRO A 255 -3.05 13.88 -13.67
N ASP A 256 -2.70 14.80 -14.55
CA ASP A 256 -1.85 14.58 -15.72
C ASP A 256 -0.38 14.26 -15.37
N ALA A 257 0.01 14.47 -14.10
CA ALA A 257 1.37 14.26 -13.62
C ALA A 257 1.60 12.86 -13.01
N ILE A 258 0.57 12.04 -12.86
CA ILE A 258 0.72 10.70 -12.25
C ILE A 258 1.50 9.72 -13.14
N GLY A 259 1.61 10.02 -14.44
CA GLY A 259 2.38 9.23 -15.41
C GLY A 259 1.83 7.84 -15.68
N ARG A 260 2.72 6.89 -16.00
CA ARG A 260 2.33 5.48 -16.17
C ARG A 260 1.96 4.85 -14.83
N VAL A 261 0.90 4.06 -14.82
CA VAL A 261 0.44 3.35 -13.61
C VAL A 261 0.86 1.88 -13.70
N LEU A 262 1.77 1.50 -12.82
CA LEU A 262 2.23 0.13 -12.68
C LEU A 262 1.49 -0.57 -11.55
N GLY A 263 0.65 -1.55 -11.89
CA GLY A 263 -0.03 -2.40 -10.92
C GLY A 263 0.86 -3.57 -10.50
N ILE A 264 1.02 -3.79 -9.21
CA ILE A 264 1.76 -4.94 -8.71
C ILE A 264 0.78 -6.06 -8.36
N ALA A 265 0.98 -7.24 -8.93
CA ALA A 265 0.22 -8.44 -8.64
C ALA A 265 1.16 -9.63 -8.38
N LYS A 266 0.79 -10.53 -7.49
CA LYS A 266 1.43 -11.84 -7.39
C LYS A 266 0.87 -12.79 -8.44
N ALA A 267 1.63 -13.79 -8.84
CA ALA A 267 1.15 -14.89 -9.68
C ALA A 267 0.06 -15.76 -9.00
N TYR A 268 -0.27 -15.49 -7.77
CA TYR A 268 -1.39 -16.04 -6.97
C TYR A 268 -1.93 -14.92 -6.07
N CYS A 269 -2.97 -15.18 -5.28
CA CYS A 269 -3.51 -14.18 -4.36
C CYS A 269 -3.15 -14.48 -2.92
N THR A 270 -2.97 -13.40 -2.13
CA THR A 270 -2.89 -13.50 -0.67
C THR A 270 -3.72 -12.41 -0.01
N ARG A 271 -4.22 -12.69 1.19
CA ARG A 271 -4.93 -11.72 1.99
C ARG A 271 -4.53 -11.81 3.46
N VAL A 272 -4.40 -10.66 4.11
CA VAL A 272 -4.24 -10.56 5.57
C VAL A 272 -5.57 -10.18 6.20
N GLY A 273 -5.87 -10.77 7.35
CA GLY A 273 -7.07 -10.44 8.13
C GLY A 273 -8.37 -10.98 7.57
N SER A 274 -9.46 -10.44 8.08
CA SER A 274 -10.82 -10.86 7.76
C SER A 274 -11.30 -10.33 6.40
N GLY A 275 -12.47 -10.76 5.97
CA GLY A 275 -13.12 -10.33 4.75
C GLY A 275 -13.12 -11.39 3.66
N PRO A 276 -13.85 -11.14 2.57
CA PRO A 276 -14.06 -12.10 1.49
C PRO A 276 -12.78 -12.38 0.72
N PHE A 277 -12.59 -13.63 0.32
CA PHE A 277 -11.48 -14.08 -0.50
C PHE A 277 -11.97 -15.27 -1.36
N PRO A 278 -12.64 -15.02 -2.48
CA PRO A 278 -13.31 -16.08 -3.24
C PRO A 278 -12.39 -17.21 -3.71
N THR A 279 -11.16 -16.88 -4.10
CA THR A 279 -10.18 -17.87 -4.59
C THR A 279 -9.31 -18.49 -3.48
N GLU A 280 -9.66 -18.30 -2.21
CA GLU A 280 -8.93 -18.85 -1.07
C GLU A 280 -8.87 -20.39 -1.11
N LEU A 281 -7.72 -20.94 -0.75
CA LEU A 281 -7.45 -22.37 -0.69
C LEU A 281 -7.18 -22.78 0.77
N LEU A 282 -8.07 -23.61 1.28
CA LEU A 282 -7.97 -24.16 2.66
C LEU A 282 -7.41 -25.59 2.66
N ASP A 283 -6.79 -26.00 1.57
CA ASP A 283 -6.22 -27.32 1.32
C ASP A 283 -4.69 -27.32 1.30
N GLU A 284 -4.11 -28.43 0.89
CA GLU A 284 -2.67 -28.63 0.77
C GLU A 284 -2.02 -27.65 -0.22
N THR A 285 -2.74 -27.26 -1.28
CA THR A 285 -2.25 -26.28 -2.25
C THR A 285 -2.09 -24.90 -1.61
N GLY A 286 -3.08 -24.47 -0.81
CA GLY A 286 -2.99 -23.21 -0.07
C GLY A 286 -1.84 -23.20 0.93
N ARG A 287 -1.60 -24.33 1.63
CA ARG A 287 -0.47 -24.51 2.53
C ARG A 287 0.86 -24.40 1.77
N LEU A 288 0.98 -25.08 0.64
CA LEU A 288 2.18 -25.06 -0.20
C LEU A 288 2.52 -23.66 -0.71
N LEU A 289 1.52 -22.91 -1.18
CA LEU A 289 1.68 -21.49 -1.58
C LEU A 289 2.21 -20.65 -0.42
N GLY A 290 1.65 -20.84 0.78
CA GLY A 290 2.06 -20.13 1.99
C GLY A 290 3.52 -20.40 2.37
N GLU A 291 3.93 -21.64 2.35
CA GLU A 291 5.29 -22.07 2.70
C GLU A 291 6.32 -21.63 1.67
N ARG A 292 6.11 -21.97 0.39
CA ARG A 292 7.03 -21.60 -0.71
C ARG A 292 7.13 -20.09 -0.90
N GLY A 293 5.99 -19.40 -0.75
CA GLY A 293 5.91 -17.95 -0.85
C GLY A 293 6.39 -17.21 0.38
N HIS A 294 6.71 -17.89 1.49
CA HIS A 294 7.01 -17.27 2.79
C HIS A 294 5.91 -16.26 3.18
N GLU A 295 4.64 -16.68 3.06
CA GLU A 295 3.50 -15.81 3.26
C GLU A 295 3.16 -15.67 4.75
N PHE A 296 4.02 -14.94 5.46
CA PHE A 296 3.86 -14.59 6.87
C PHE A 296 3.93 -13.08 7.05
N GLY A 297 3.16 -12.57 8.00
CA GLY A 297 3.17 -11.14 8.33
C GLY A 297 4.52 -10.71 8.92
N VAL A 298 5.15 -9.70 8.33
CA VAL A 298 6.51 -9.22 8.75
C VAL A 298 6.54 -8.77 10.22
N VAL A 299 5.41 -8.25 10.74
CA VAL A 299 5.30 -7.72 12.11
C VAL A 299 4.70 -8.74 13.07
N THR A 300 3.70 -9.48 12.63
CA THR A 300 2.90 -10.36 13.52
C THR A 300 3.27 -11.83 13.41
N GLY A 301 4.04 -12.22 12.39
CA GLY A 301 4.33 -13.63 12.08
C GLY A 301 3.10 -14.48 11.70
N ARG A 302 1.91 -13.87 11.59
CA ARG A 302 0.69 -14.58 11.22
C ARG A 302 0.75 -15.07 9.76
N PRO A 303 0.31 -16.32 9.48
CA PRO A 303 0.20 -16.80 8.12
C PRO A 303 -0.82 -15.94 7.35
N ARG A 304 -0.48 -15.64 6.11
CA ARG A 304 -1.42 -15.03 5.15
C ARG A 304 -2.30 -16.12 4.55
N ARG A 305 -3.56 -15.79 4.33
CA ARG A 305 -4.48 -16.61 3.54
C ARG A 305 -3.98 -16.63 2.10
N CYS A 306 -3.94 -17.79 1.47
CA CYS A 306 -3.44 -17.96 0.10
C CYS A 306 -4.55 -18.50 -0.81
N GLY A 307 -4.50 -18.16 -2.09
CA GLY A 307 -5.48 -18.61 -3.07
C GLY A 307 -4.98 -18.46 -4.50
N TRP A 308 -5.72 -19.02 -5.45
CA TRP A 308 -5.40 -18.90 -6.86
C TRP A 308 -5.47 -17.47 -7.35
N PHE A 309 -4.79 -17.17 -8.46
CA PHE A 309 -4.85 -15.86 -9.12
C PHE A 309 -6.28 -15.53 -9.52
N ASP A 310 -6.77 -14.36 -9.12
CA ASP A 310 -8.12 -13.88 -9.41
C ASP A 310 -8.06 -12.82 -10.52
N ALA A 311 -8.21 -13.28 -11.77
CA ALA A 311 -8.14 -12.39 -12.93
C ALA A 311 -9.35 -11.44 -13.02
N ALA A 312 -10.53 -11.87 -12.55
CA ALA A 312 -11.71 -11.00 -12.53
C ALA A 312 -11.49 -9.79 -11.60
N LEU A 313 -10.91 -10.04 -10.44
CA LEU A 313 -10.56 -9.02 -9.46
C LEU A 313 -9.43 -8.10 -9.95
N VAL A 314 -8.36 -8.67 -10.52
CA VAL A 314 -7.24 -7.86 -11.05
C VAL A 314 -7.68 -7.03 -12.25
N ARG A 315 -8.55 -7.55 -13.13
CA ARG A 315 -9.17 -6.78 -14.22
C ARG A 315 -9.97 -5.58 -13.70
N GLN A 316 -10.72 -5.76 -12.61
CA GLN A 316 -11.40 -4.65 -11.93
C GLN A 316 -10.38 -3.63 -11.40
N ALA A 317 -9.30 -4.09 -10.76
CA ALA A 317 -8.24 -3.22 -10.28
C ALA A 317 -7.54 -2.45 -11.41
N VAL A 318 -7.33 -3.07 -12.56
CA VAL A 318 -6.79 -2.43 -13.76
C VAL A 318 -7.67 -1.25 -14.18
N LYS A 319 -8.98 -1.47 -14.25
CA LYS A 319 -9.94 -0.44 -14.72
C LYS A 319 -10.08 0.71 -13.72
N VAL A 320 -10.31 0.42 -12.44
CA VAL A 320 -10.51 1.49 -11.42
C VAL A 320 -9.21 2.15 -11.00
N GLY A 321 -8.11 1.42 -11.04
CA GLY A 321 -6.77 1.94 -10.69
C GLY A 321 -6.09 2.70 -11.82
N GLY A 322 -6.60 2.60 -13.07
CA GLY A 322 -5.96 3.17 -14.25
C GLY A 322 -4.62 2.51 -14.59
N ILE A 323 -4.47 1.21 -14.27
CA ILE A 323 -3.22 0.46 -14.47
C ILE A 323 -2.97 0.30 -15.98
N THR A 324 -1.77 0.68 -16.42
CA THR A 324 -1.34 0.60 -17.82
C THR A 324 -0.35 -0.54 -18.08
N GLY A 325 0.18 -1.15 -17.02
CA GLY A 325 1.05 -2.31 -17.07
C GLY A 325 1.10 -3.01 -15.72
N LEU A 326 1.32 -4.32 -15.73
CA LEU A 326 1.45 -5.11 -14.52
C LEU A 326 2.92 -5.50 -14.27
N ALA A 327 3.33 -5.45 -13.01
CA ALA A 327 4.48 -6.16 -12.51
C ALA A 327 3.99 -7.43 -11.80
N LEU A 328 4.23 -8.58 -12.42
CA LEU A 328 3.86 -9.88 -11.86
C LEU A 328 5.00 -10.43 -11.02
N THR A 329 4.71 -10.77 -9.76
CA THR A 329 5.73 -11.21 -8.79
C THR A 329 5.51 -12.66 -8.36
N LYS A 330 6.57 -13.28 -7.83
CA LYS A 330 6.51 -14.61 -7.20
C LYS A 330 6.05 -15.73 -8.14
N LEU A 331 6.42 -15.67 -9.42
CA LEU A 331 6.12 -16.73 -10.37
C LEU A 331 6.75 -18.05 -9.94
N ASP A 332 7.96 -18.02 -9.39
CA ASP A 332 8.75 -19.14 -8.88
C ASP A 332 8.06 -19.97 -7.80
N VAL A 333 7.08 -19.40 -7.10
CA VAL A 333 6.30 -20.14 -6.08
C VAL A 333 5.42 -21.22 -6.70
N LEU A 334 5.03 -21.05 -7.98
CA LEU A 334 4.20 -22.00 -8.74
C LEU A 334 4.99 -23.11 -9.40
N ASP A 335 6.33 -23.09 -9.36
CA ASP A 335 7.19 -24.10 -9.98
C ASP A 335 6.83 -25.51 -9.49
N GLY A 336 6.75 -26.47 -10.41
CA GLY A 336 6.47 -27.87 -10.12
C GLY A 336 5.01 -28.20 -9.79
N MET A 337 4.07 -27.27 -9.98
CA MET A 337 2.65 -27.57 -9.93
C MET A 337 2.20 -28.16 -11.27
N GLU A 338 1.47 -29.29 -11.24
CA GLU A 338 0.98 -29.96 -12.46
C GLU A 338 -0.16 -29.15 -13.13
N THR A 339 -1.03 -28.56 -12.33
CA THR A 339 -2.15 -27.76 -12.79
C THR A 339 -2.28 -26.49 -11.95
N LEU A 340 -2.70 -25.41 -12.59
CA LEU A 340 -2.98 -24.12 -12.01
C LEU A 340 -4.42 -23.73 -12.32
N GLN A 341 -5.02 -22.92 -11.45
CA GLN A 341 -6.34 -22.36 -11.71
C GLN A 341 -6.30 -20.83 -11.68
N ILE A 342 -7.09 -20.21 -12.55
CA ILE A 342 -7.29 -18.76 -12.59
C ILE A 342 -8.78 -18.48 -12.39
N GLY A 343 -9.10 -17.63 -11.38
CA GLY A 343 -10.47 -17.13 -11.19
C GLY A 343 -10.84 -16.15 -12.30
N VAL A 344 -11.83 -16.51 -13.13
CA VAL A 344 -12.23 -15.70 -14.31
C VAL A 344 -13.54 -14.94 -14.09
N GLY A 345 -14.27 -15.27 -13.04
CA GLY A 345 -15.54 -14.67 -12.65
C GLY A 345 -16.07 -15.28 -11.35
N TYR A 346 -17.31 -14.96 -11.00
CA TYR A 346 -17.96 -15.42 -9.78
C TYR A 346 -19.37 -15.91 -10.06
N LEU A 347 -19.78 -16.98 -9.37
CA LEU A 347 -21.17 -17.43 -9.32
C LEU A 347 -21.77 -16.95 -7.98
N ILE A 348 -22.87 -16.19 -8.04
CA ILE A 348 -23.57 -15.65 -6.86
C ILE A 348 -25.06 -15.93 -7.04
N ASP A 349 -25.63 -16.75 -6.16
CA ASP A 349 -27.04 -17.16 -6.22
C ASP A 349 -27.46 -17.69 -7.61
N GLY A 350 -26.57 -18.43 -8.30
CA GLY A 350 -26.82 -19.02 -9.62
C GLY A 350 -26.59 -18.06 -10.80
N VAL A 351 -26.19 -16.83 -10.58
CA VAL A 351 -25.90 -15.82 -11.62
C VAL A 351 -24.38 -15.60 -11.73
N GLU A 352 -23.88 -15.56 -12.96
CA GLU A 352 -22.45 -15.27 -13.23
C GLU A 352 -22.16 -13.76 -13.22
N PHE A 353 -21.08 -13.39 -12.54
CA PHE A 353 -20.55 -12.03 -12.48
C PHE A 353 -19.10 -12.00 -12.99
N LYS A 354 -18.80 -11.02 -13.83
CA LYS A 354 -17.44 -10.78 -14.36
C LYS A 354 -16.62 -9.82 -13.49
N HIS A 355 -17.16 -9.29 -12.42
CA HIS A 355 -16.54 -8.37 -11.48
C HIS A 355 -16.95 -8.73 -10.04
N PHE A 356 -16.16 -8.32 -9.08
CA PHE A 356 -16.46 -8.55 -7.66
C PHE A 356 -17.59 -7.59 -7.22
N PRO A 357 -18.66 -8.07 -6.59
CA PRO A 357 -19.79 -7.23 -6.21
C PRO A 357 -19.42 -6.29 -5.05
N PRO A 358 -20.01 -5.07 -4.96
CA PRO A 358 -19.70 -4.14 -3.88
C PRO A 358 -20.37 -4.48 -2.55
N GLY A 359 -21.44 -5.26 -2.54
CA GLY A 359 -22.23 -5.55 -1.34
C GLY A 359 -21.67 -6.72 -0.52
N ALA A 360 -21.50 -6.54 0.79
CA ALA A 360 -20.91 -7.55 1.67
C ALA A 360 -21.66 -8.91 1.64
N ALA A 361 -22.99 -8.90 1.54
CA ALA A 361 -23.79 -10.12 1.44
C ALA A 361 -23.52 -10.90 0.15
N ALA A 362 -23.39 -10.21 -0.98
CA ALA A 362 -23.03 -10.81 -2.27
C ALA A 362 -21.58 -11.28 -2.29
N GLN A 363 -20.68 -10.50 -1.70
CA GLN A 363 -19.26 -10.87 -1.54
C GLN A 363 -19.08 -12.17 -0.75
N ALA A 364 -19.86 -12.35 0.32
CA ALA A 364 -19.81 -13.56 1.15
C ALA A 364 -20.30 -14.82 0.43
N LYS A 365 -21.12 -14.67 -0.63
CA LYS A 365 -21.67 -15.77 -1.43
C LYS A 365 -20.88 -16.04 -2.72
N ALA A 366 -19.91 -15.18 -3.05
CA ALA A 366 -19.18 -15.27 -4.31
C ALA A 366 -18.34 -16.55 -4.35
N GLN A 367 -18.69 -17.45 -5.26
CA GLN A 367 -17.93 -18.66 -5.56
C GLN A 367 -17.13 -18.41 -6.84
N PRO A 368 -15.81 -18.68 -6.87
CA PRO A 368 -15.00 -18.43 -8.05
C PRO A 368 -15.35 -19.40 -9.18
N ILE A 369 -15.39 -18.86 -10.41
CA ILE A 369 -15.41 -19.64 -11.63
C ILE A 369 -13.98 -19.77 -12.10
N TYR A 370 -13.47 -20.99 -12.24
CA TYR A 370 -12.09 -21.25 -12.58
C TYR A 370 -11.89 -21.67 -14.04
N GLU A 371 -10.79 -21.20 -14.61
CA GLU A 371 -10.15 -21.78 -15.79
C GLU A 371 -8.91 -22.57 -15.33
N THR A 372 -8.81 -23.83 -15.77
CA THR A 372 -7.66 -24.70 -15.45
C THR A 372 -6.60 -24.57 -16.53
N ILE A 373 -5.35 -24.39 -16.11
CA ILE A 373 -4.18 -24.24 -16.97
C ILE A 373 -3.16 -25.31 -16.60
N GLU A 374 -2.49 -25.87 -17.61
CA GLU A 374 -1.36 -26.77 -17.41
C GLU A 374 -0.22 -26.04 -16.72
N GLY A 375 0.32 -26.62 -15.66
CA GLY A 375 1.48 -26.11 -14.95
C GLY A 375 2.81 -26.49 -15.65
N TRP A 376 3.90 -26.33 -14.93
CA TRP A 376 5.26 -26.62 -15.48
C TRP A 376 6.12 -27.33 -14.46
N THR A 377 7.01 -28.20 -14.98
CA THR A 377 7.95 -28.98 -14.16
C THR A 377 9.34 -28.32 -14.05
N GLY A 378 9.64 -27.39 -14.95
CA GLY A 378 10.88 -26.61 -14.90
C GLY A 378 10.86 -25.53 -13.81
N SER A 379 12.00 -24.86 -13.61
CA SER A 379 12.07 -23.72 -12.68
C SER A 379 12.02 -22.40 -13.44
N THR A 380 11.26 -21.46 -12.90
CA THR A 380 11.26 -20.06 -13.33
C THR A 380 12.22 -19.21 -12.50
N ARG A 381 12.72 -19.78 -11.39
CA ARG A 381 13.52 -19.05 -10.41
C ARG A 381 14.84 -18.56 -11.00
N GLY A 382 15.09 -17.26 -10.89
CA GLY A 382 16.31 -16.63 -11.35
C GLY A 382 16.35 -16.34 -12.85
N ALA A 383 15.28 -16.66 -13.60
CA ALA A 383 15.19 -16.30 -15.02
C ALA A 383 15.23 -14.79 -15.22
N ARG A 384 16.02 -14.32 -16.17
CA ARG A 384 16.23 -12.90 -16.52
C ARG A 384 15.80 -12.56 -17.94
N SER A 385 15.35 -13.56 -18.67
CA SER A 385 14.77 -13.41 -20.01
C SER A 385 13.60 -14.37 -20.21
N TYR A 386 12.71 -14.04 -21.15
CA TYR A 386 11.60 -14.92 -21.52
C TYR A 386 12.05 -16.28 -22.06
N ALA A 387 13.21 -16.34 -22.72
CA ALA A 387 13.74 -17.56 -23.29
C ALA A 387 14.16 -18.59 -22.23
N GLU A 388 14.40 -18.15 -21.00
CA GLU A 388 14.75 -19.03 -19.88
C GLU A 388 13.53 -19.63 -19.17
N LEU A 389 12.33 -19.13 -19.49
CA LEU A 389 11.08 -19.60 -18.86
C LEU A 389 10.55 -20.87 -19.52
N PRO A 390 9.97 -21.82 -18.75
CA PRO A 390 9.20 -22.92 -19.32
C PRO A 390 8.03 -22.40 -20.19
N ALA A 391 7.73 -23.11 -21.27
CA ALA A 391 6.69 -22.69 -22.21
C ALA A 391 5.31 -22.52 -21.54
N GLN A 392 4.96 -23.40 -20.59
CA GLN A 392 3.71 -23.31 -19.84
C GLN A 392 3.69 -22.10 -18.89
N ALA A 393 4.81 -21.71 -18.29
CA ALA A 393 4.93 -20.49 -17.51
C ALA A 393 4.67 -19.25 -18.37
N ILE A 394 5.19 -19.23 -19.59
CA ILE A 394 4.91 -18.18 -20.59
C ILE A 394 3.41 -18.14 -20.92
N LYS A 395 2.80 -19.31 -21.19
CA LYS A 395 1.35 -19.42 -21.45
C LYS A 395 0.52 -18.88 -20.28
N TYR A 396 0.90 -19.20 -19.05
CA TYR A 396 0.26 -18.69 -17.84
C TYR A 396 0.30 -17.17 -17.77
N VAL A 397 1.47 -16.56 -17.97
CA VAL A 397 1.62 -15.10 -17.98
C VAL A 397 0.79 -14.47 -19.10
N ARG A 398 0.83 -15.03 -20.32
CA ARG A 398 0.02 -14.53 -21.45
C ARG A 398 -1.48 -14.65 -21.19
N ARG A 399 -1.90 -15.75 -20.57
CA ARG A 399 -3.32 -15.92 -20.23
C ARG A 399 -3.79 -14.91 -19.19
N ILE A 400 -2.94 -14.58 -18.22
CA ILE A 400 -3.21 -13.48 -17.27
C ILE A 400 -3.40 -12.17 -18.05
N GLU A 401 -2.47 -11.80 -18.94
CA GLU A 401 -2.57 -10.56 -19.74
C GLU A 401 -3.91 -10.46 -20.48
N GLU A 402 -4.33 -11.54 -21.14
CA GLU A 402 -5.60 -11.62 -21.86
C GLU A 402 -6.81 -11.43 -20.93
N LEU A 403 -6.84 -12.13 -19.80
CA LEU A 403 -7.94 -12.11 -18.86
C LEU A 403 -8.08 -10.78 -18.11
N VAL A 404 -6.97 -10.13 -17.80
CA VAL A 404 -6.97 -8.85 -17.07
C VAL A 404 -7.00 -7.63 -18.00
N GLU A 405 -6.88 -7.85 -19.31
CA GLU A 405 -6.86 -6.79 -20.35
C GLU A 405 -5.72 -5.77 -20.14
N CYS A 406 -4.55 -6.25 -19.67
CA CYS A 406 -3.40 -5.39 -19.35
C CYS A 406 -2.08 -6.16 -19.54
N PRO A 407 -1.07 -5.56 -20.19
CA PRO A 407 0.20 -6.24 -20.39
C PRO A 407 0.98 -6.42 -19.09
N VAL A 408 1.70 -7.52 -18.97
CA VAL A 408 2.73 -7.72 -17.95
C VAL A 408 4.02 -7.07 -18.45
N THR A 409 4.38 -5.92 -17.88
CA THR A 409 5.55 -5.14 -18.31
C THR A 409 6.81 -5.46 -17.51
N LEU A 410 6.65 -6.13 -16.37
CA LEU A 410 7.73 -6.58 -15.51
C LEU A 410 7.37 -7.93 -14.89
N LEU A 411 8.28 -8.89 -14.90
CA LEU A 411 8.11 -10.20 -14.28
C LEU A 411 9.23 -10.45 -13.28
N SER A 412 8.88 -10.68 -12.01
CA SER A 412 9.82 -11.03 -10.95
C SER A 412 9.84 -12.54 -10.74
N THR A 413 10.99 -13.16 -10.89
CA THR A 413 11.22 -14.62 -10.88
C THR A 413 11.87 -15.14 -9.61
N SER A 414 12.26 -14.26 -8.68
CA SER A 414 12.76 -14.61 -7.34
C SER A 414 12.70 -13.40 -6.39
N PRO A 415 13.02 -13.55 -5.11
CA PRO A 415 13.16 -12.41 -4.19
C PRO A 415 14.33 -11.47 -4.56
N GLU A 416 15.35 -11.96 -5.27
CA GLU A 416 16.54 -11.19 -5.63
C GLU A 416 16.20 -10.07 -6.63
N ARG A 417 16.79 -8.88 -6.42
CA ARG A 417 16.51 -7.69 -7.22
C ARG A 417 16.73 -7.88 -8.71
N ASP A 418 17.84 -8.52 -9.07
CA ASP A 418 18.28 -8.67 -10.46
C ASP A 418 17.52 -9.78 -11.21
N ASP A 419 16.81 -10.64 -10.49
CA ASP A 419 15.98 -11.69 -11.06
C ASP A 419 14.62 -11.11 -11.49
N THR A 420 14.70 -10.25 -12.51
CA THR A 420 13.58 -9.48 -13.03
C THR A 420 13.68 -9.40 -14.54
N ILE A 421 12.62 -9.80 -15.23
CA ILE A 421 12.47 -9.66 -16.67
C ILE A 421 11.72 -8.37 -16.94
N LEU A 422 12.40 -7.40 -17.55
CA LEU A 422 11.79 -6.13 -17.97
C LEU A 422 11.38 -6.22 -19.43
N MET A 423 10.09 -6.13 -19.70
CA MET A 423 9.53 -6.17 -21.06
C MET A 423 9.26 -4.76 -21.60
N GLN A 424 8.85 -3.83 -20.71
CA GLN A 424 8.66 -2.44 -21.06
C GLN A 424 9.14 -1.56 -19.92
N ASP A 425 9.97 -0.57 -20.25
CA ASP A 425 10.43 0.40 -19.27
C ASP A 425 9.31 1.34 -18.83
N PRO A 426 8.93 1.36 -17.53
CA PRO A 426 7.88 2.26 -17.04
C PRO A 426 8.23 3.75 -17.17
N PHE A 427 9.53 4.10 -17.23
CA PHE A 427 10.02 5.47 -17.41
C PHE A 427 10.29 5.84 -18.87
N ALA A 428 10.13 4.92 -19.82
CA ALA A 428 10.21 5.27 -21.23
C ALA A 428 8.97 6.08 -21.67
N ASP A 429 9.19 7.06 -22.56
CA ASP A 429 8.09 7.87 -23.15
C ASP A 429 7.21 7.02 -24.08
#